data_90bb161ebf1ea2fdc76f4f602c94be51
#
_entry.id   90bb161ebf1ea2fdc76f4f602c94be51
#
_cell.length_a   1.000
_cell.length_b   1.000
_cell.length_c   1.000
_cell.angle_alpha   90.00
_cell.angle_beta   90.00
_cell.angle_gamma   90.00
#
_symmetry.space_group_name_H-M   'P 1'
#
loop_
_entity.id
_entity.type
_entity.pdbx_description
1 polymer ?
#
loop_
_entity_poly.entity_id
_entity_poly.type
_entity_poly.pdbx_seq_one_letter_code
_entity_poly.pdbx_strand_id
1 'polypeptide(L)'
;MTAIPTQEAFLPFREYRTWYRINGSLDSAKLPLVVAHGGPGCTHDYVDSFKGVTEVDGRPVIHYDQLGNGNSTRLPEKGPDFWTPALFLEELDALLKHLGIQDRYAFLGQSWGGMLGAEHAVRGPKGLKALVIANSPADMHTWVAEANRLREELPQAVQGTLLKHEEAGTITDPEYVAASRVFYDRHVCRVVPWPPEVARTFAIMDEDNTVYRNMNGPTEFHVIGTMKDWTIEDRLPLIEAPTLLISGKYDEATPLVVKPYVDRVKGCEWVLFENSSHMPHVEEKDLCLATVSDFLKRHD
;
A
#
# COMPACT_ATOMS: atom_id res chain seq x y z
N MET A 1 26.05 -15.33 -9.07
CA MET A 1 24.61 -15.13 -9.35
C MET A 1 24.49 -14.29 -10.61
N THR A 2 23.73 -14.70 -11.60
CA THR A 2 23.41 -13.86 -12.78
C THR A 2 22.54 -12.70 -12.30
N ALA A 3 22.84 -11.49 -12.78
CA ALA A 3 22.04 -10.31 -12.44
C ALA A 3 20.57 -10.53 -12.88
N ILE A 4 19.63 -10.21 -11.99
CA ILE A 4 18.20 -10.27 -12.30
C ILE A 4 17.91 -9.24 -13.38
N PRO A 5 17.28 -9.64 -14.52
CA PRO A 5 16.87 -8.67 -15.53
C PRO A 5 15.92 -7.64 -14.91
N THR A 6 16.17 -6.38 -15.21
CA THR A 6 15.32 -5.28 -14.76
C THR A 6 14.97 -4.41 -15.97
N GLN A 7 13.69 -4.15 -16.17
CA GLN A 7 13.17 -3.32 -17.24
C GLN A 7 12.26 -2.23 -16.66
N GLU A 8 12.47 -1.00 -17.07
CA GLU A 8 11.60 0.14 -16.76
C GLU A 8 10.95 0.67 -18.02
N ALA A 9 9.68 1.04 -17.96
CA ALA A 9 8.96 1.59 -19.08
C ALA A 9 7.72 2.38 -18.62
N PHE A 10 6.96 2.88 -19.57
CA PHE A 10 5.73 3.62 -19.33
C PHE A 10 4.55 2.95 -20.03
N LEU A 11 3.47 2.78 -19.30
CA LEU A 11 2.15 2.48 -19.84
C LEU A 11 1.49 3.80 -20.28
N PRO A 12 1.03 3.93 -21.54
CA PRO A 12 0.06 4.97 -21.91
C PRO A 12 -1.27 4.71 -21.20
N PHE A 13 -1.72 5.67 -20.39
CA PHE A 13 -2.99 5.56 -19.66
C PHE A 13 -3.79 6.86 -19.84
N ARG A 14 -4.91 6.80 -20.54
CA ARG A 14 -5.63 7.98 -21.03
C ARG A 14 -4.68 8.91 -21.78
N GLU A 15 -4.65 10.20 -21.45
CA GLU A 15 -3.68 11.18 -21.96
C GLU A 15 -2.37 11.25 -21.17
N TYR A 16 -2.17 10.35 -20.21
CA TYR A 16 -1.08 10.34 -19.24
C TYR A 16 -0.17 9.12 -19.44
N ARG A 17 0.82 8.99 -18.57
CA ARG A 17 1.74 7.85 -18.53
C ARG A 17 1.91 7.36 -17.10
N THR A 18 1.80 6.04 -16.91
CA THR A 18 2.11 5.34 -15.66
C THR A 18 3.44 4.63 -15.80
N TRP A 19 4.39 4.96 -14.93
CA TRP A 19 5.68 4.29 -14.87
C TRP A 19 5.54 2.92 -14.21
N TYR A 20 6.27 1.93 -14.75
CA TYR A 20 6.39 0.62 -14.13
C TYR A 20 7.80 0.05 -14.30
N ARG A 21 8.15 -0.89 -13.42
CA ARG A 21 9.39 -1.66 -13.46
C ARG A 21 9.10 -3.14 -13.28
N ILE A 22 9.75 -3.98 -14.09
CA ILE A 22 9.70 -5.43 -14.02
C ILE A 22 11.07 -5.92 -13.54
N ASN A 23 11.10 -6.69 -12.45
CA ASN A 23 12.23 -7.45 -12.01
C ASN A 23 11.99 -8.93 -12.35
N GLY A 24 12.86 -9.56 -13.12
CA GLY A 24 12.68 -10.90 -13.67
C GLY A 24 12.14 -10.90 -15.10
N SER A 25 11.62 -12.04 -15.57
CA SER A 25 11.08 -12.21 -16.93
C SER A 25 9.61 -12.62 -16.89
N LEU A 26 8.76 -11.96 -17.66
CA LEU A 26 7.35 -12.34 -17.83
C LEU A 26 7.16 -13.66 -18.59
N ASP A 27 8.21 -14.18 -19.26
CA ASP A 27 8.21 -15.52 -19.87
C ASP A 27 8.34 -16.64 -18.81
N SER A 28 8.48 -16.28 -17.53
CA SER A 28 8.52 -17.26 -16.43
C SER A 28 7.24 -18.08 -16.36
N ALA A 29 7.36 -19.37 -16.03
CA ALA A 29 6.20 -20.22 -15.76
C ALA A 29 5.47 -19.83 -14.46
N LYS A 30 6.10 -19.03 -13.60
CA LYS A 30 5.53 -18.58 -12.32
C LYS A 30 4.57 -17.40 -12.51
N LEU A 31 3.62 -17.27 -11.58
CA LEU A 31 2.70 -16.11 -11.56
C LEU A 31 3.49 -14.80 -11.47
N PRO A 32 3.31 -13.84 -12.37
CA PRO A 32 3.82 -12.50 -12.16
C PRO A 32 3.12 -11.86 -10.94
N LEU A 33 3.91 -11.20 -10.09
CA LEU A 33 3.41 -10.46 -8.93
C LEU A 33 3.37 -8.97 -9.23
N VAL A 34 2.18 -8.39 -9.23
CA VAL A 34 2.00 -6.93 -9.30
C VAL A 34 1.96 -6.37 -7.89
N VAL A 35 2.79 -5.37 -7.62
CA VAL A 35 2.91 -4.71 -6.31
C VAL A 35 2.40 -3.29 -6.40
N ALA A 36 1.34 -2.97 -5.63
CA ALA A 36 0.79 -1.64 -5.51
C ALA A 36 1.20 -0.99 -4.19
N HIS A 37 1.77 0.22 -4.30
CA HIS A 37 2.13 1.03 -3.14
C HIS A 37 0.90 1.65 -2.46
N GLY A 38 1.10 2.15 -1.25
CA GLY A 38 0.10 2.79 -0.40
C GLY A 38 -0.01 4.31 -0.56
N GLY A 39 -0.44 4.94 0.52
CA GLY A 39 -0.79 6.33 0.62
C GLY A 39 -2.29 6.51 0.78
N PRO A 40 -3.11 6.73 -0.28
CA PRO A 40 -2.73 6.90 -1.70
C PRO A 40 -1.81 8.11 -1.90
N GLY A 41 -0.77 7.98 -2.72
CA GLY A 41 0.14 9.11 -2.94
C GLY A 41 1.62 8.80 -2.64
N CYS A 42 1.92 7.59 -2.11
CA CYS A 42 3.29 7.10 -1.99
C CYS A 42 3.90 6.76 -3.36
N THR A 43 5.06 6.13 -3.36
CA THR A 43 5.75 5.65 -4.55
C THR A 43 6.18 4.20 -4.37
N HIS A 44 6.66 3.57 -5.45
CA HIS A 44 7.19 2.21 -5.39
C HIS A 44 8.41 2.07 -4.46
N ASP A 45 9.09 3.16 -4.12
CA ASP A 45 10.38 3.11 -3.41
C ASP A 45 10.30 2.32 -2.10
N TYR A 46 9.34 2.61 -1.23
CA TYR A 46 9.27 1.95 0.08
C TYR A 46 8.80 0.49 0.01
N VAL A 47 8.12 0.09 -1.07
CA VAL A 47 7.73 -1.31 -1.32
C VAL A 47 8.72 -2.05 -2.23
N ASP A 48 9.83 -1.42 -2.61
CA ASP A 48 10.85 -1.96 -3.51
C ASP A 48 11.46 -3.27 -3.01
N SER A 49 11.48 -3.49 -1.69
CA SER A 49 11.99 -4.73 -1.10
C SER A 49 11.28 -5.98 -1.64
N PHE A 50 10.02 -5.90 -2.08
CA PHE A 50 9.30 -7.03 -2.67
C PHE A 50 9.91 -7.54 -3.98
N LYS A 51 10.80 -6.79 -4.66
CA LYS A 51 11.61 -7.33 -5.77
C LYS A 51 12.45 -8.54 -5.34
N GLY A 52 12.78 -8.64 -4.04
CA GLY A 52 13.48 -9.79 -3.47
C GLY A 52 12.70 -11.12 -3.62
N VAL A 53 11.41 -11.10 -3.86
CA VAL A 53 10.64 -12.30 -4.22
C VAL A 53 11.19 -12.93 -5.51
N THR A 54 11.65 -12.10 -6.47
CA THR A 54 12.35 -12.60 -7.66
C THR A 54 13.65 -13.34 -7.30
N GLU A 55 14.37 -12.86 -6.30
CA GLU A 55 15.60 -13.52 -5.82
C GLU A 55 15.30 -14.85 -5.13
N VAL A 56 14.19 -14.90 -4.39
CA VAL A 56 13.79 -16.08 -3.59
C VAL A 56 13.27 -17.22 -4.47
N ASP A 57 12.47 -16.92 -5.51
CA ASP A 57 11.77 -17.98 -6.24
C ASP A 57 11.76 -17.82 -7.77
N GLY A 58 12.40 -16.80 -8.33
CA GLY A 58 12.46 -16.55 -9.77
C GLY A 58 11.19 -15.97 -10.39
N ARG A 59 10.23 -15.53 -9.57
CA ARG A 59 8.98 -14.91 -9.98
C ARG A 59 9.20 -13.49 -10.51
N PRO A 60 8.62 -13.10 -11.65
CA PRO A 60 8.65 -11.69 -12.06
C PRO A 60 7.81 -10.83 -11.09
N VAL A 61 8.40 -9.71 -10.67
CA VAL A 61 7.76 -8.73 -9.80
C VAL A 61 7.64 -7.41 -10.53
N ILE A 62 6.42 -6.87 -10.58
CA ILE A 62 6.09 -5.63 -11.25
C ILE A 62 5.74 -4.58 -10.19
N HIS A 63 6.55 -3.52 -10.11
CA HIS A 63 6.21 -2.30 -9.37
C HIS A 63 5.73 -1.23 -10.33
N TYR A 64 4.81 -0.39 -9.90
CA TYR A 64 4.40 0.80 -10.66
C TYR A 64 4.15 1.96 -9.72
N ASP A 65 4.40 3.16 -10.19
CA ASP A 65 3.95 4.38 -9.53
C ASP A 65 2.56 4.72 -10.06
N GLN A 66 1.56 4.69 -9.20
CA GLN A 66 0.19 5.01 -9.60
C GLN A 66 0.11 6.45 -10.11
N LEU A 67 -0.83 6.74 -11.01
CA LEU A 67 -1.01 8.07 -11.60
C LEU A 67 -1.03 9.16 -10.52
N GLY A 68 -0.36 10.26 -10.79
CA GLY A 68 -0.20 11.36 -9.84
C GLY A 68 1.03 11.24 -8.95
N ASN A 69 1.76 10.11 -8.96
CA ASN A 69 2.82 9.81 -8.00
C ASN A 69 4.15 9.46 -8.67
N GLY A 70 5.22 9.68 -7.94
CA GLY A 70 6.57 9.22 -8.30
C GLY A 70 7.00 9.60 -9.72
N ASN A 71 7.35 8.58 -10.50
CA ASN A 71 7.79 8.70 -11.89
C ASN A 71 6.63 8.79 -12.90
N SER A 72 5.39 8.56 -12.47
CA SER A 72 4.18 8.71 -13.31
C SER A 72 3.82 10.16 -13.52
N THR A 73 2.94 10.44 -14.48
CA THR A 73 2.46 11.81 -14.72
C THR A 73 1.84 12.39 -13.46
N ARG A 74 2.38 13.50 -12.98
CA ARG A 74 1.83 14.26 -11.84
C ARG A 74 0.82 15.27 -12.32
N LEU A 75 -0.24 15.48 -11.54
CA LEU A 75 -1.40 16.29 -11.91
C LEU A 75 -1.82 17.18 -10.73
N PRO A 76 -0.96 18.13 -10.31
CA PRO A 76 -1.20 18.96 -9.13
C PRO A 76 -2.44 19.87 -9.25
N GLU A 77 -2.94 20.07 -10.49
CA GLU A 77 -4.14 20.86 -10.76
C GLU A 77 -5.46 20.10 -10.56
N LYS A 78 -5.41 18.75 -10.37
CA LYS A 78 -6.63 17.95 -10.23
C LYS A 78 -7.15 17.98 -8.80
N GLY A 79 -8.44 18.20 -8.69
CA GLY A 79 -9.17 18.23 -7.42
C GLY A 79 -9.68 16.84 -6.99
N PRO A 80 -10.38 16.79 -5.83
CA PRO A 80 -10.81 15.54 -5.18
C PRO A 80 -11.71 14.66 -6.05
N ASP A 81 -12.52 15.23 -6.94
CA ASP A 81 -13.43 14.49 -7.80
C ASP A 81 -12.71 13.64 -8.87
N PHE A 82 -11.45 13.97 -9.16
CA PHE A 82 -10.62 13.22 -10.10
C PHE A 82 -10.01 11.96 -9.46
N TRP A 83 -9.59 12.05 -8.20
CA TRP A 83 -8.87 11.00 -7.51
C TRP A 83 -9.86 10.03 -6.85
N THR A 84 -10.15 8.93 -7.52
CA THR A 84 -11.14 7.94 -7.07
C THR A 84 -10.58 6.51 -7.13
N PRO A 85 -11.06 5.57 -6.30
CA PRO A 85 -10.70 4.16 -6.45
C PRO A 85 -10.97 3.62 -7.86
N ALA A 86 -12.02 4.10 -8.53
CA ALA A 86 -12.35 3.68 -9.90
C ALA A 86 -11.27 4.06 -10.92
N LEU A 87 -10.65 5.24 -10.79
CA LEU A 87 -9.53 5.68 -11.63
C LEU A 87 -8.34 4.72 -11.51
N PHE A 88 -7.95 4.36 -10.29
CA PHE A 88 -6.82 3.47 -10.03
C PHE A 88 -7.11 2.01 -10.40
N LEU A 89 -8.37 1.58 -10.34
CA LEU A 89 -8.79 0.28 -10.87
C LEU A 89 -8.69 0.23 -12.40
N GLU A 90 -9.09 1.30 -13.08
CA GLU A 90 -8.93 1.42 -14.54
C GLU A 90 -7.45 1.39 -14.93
N GLU A 91 -6.59 2.09 -14.18
CA GLU A 91 -5.15 2.08 -14.37
C GLU A 91 -4.55 0.69 -14.19
N LEU A 92 -4.94 -0.03 -13.12
CA LEU A 92 -4.50 -1.39 -12.88
C LEU A 92 -4.94 -2.34 -14.01
N ASP A 93 -6.20 -2.27 -14.45
CA ASP A 93 -6.70 -3.06 -15.57
C ASP A 93 -5.91 -2.78 -16.87
N ALA A 94 -5.57 -1.51 -17.12
CA ALA A 94 -4.75 -1.11 -18.25
C ALA A 94 -3.31 -1.65 -18.16
N LEU A 95 -2.71 -1.63 -16.96
CA LEU A 95 -1.36 -2.18 -16.72
C LEU A 95 -1.33 -3.70 -16.97
N LEU A 96 -2.26 -4.43 -16.40
CA LEU A 96 -2.37 -5.89 -16.58
C LEU A 96 -2.51 -6.25 -18.07
N LYS A 97 -3.35 -5.53 -18.80
CA LYS A 97 -3.54 -5.72 -20.25
C LYS A 97 -2.30 -5.35 -21.06
N HIS A 98 -1.67 -4.23 -20.74
CA HIS A 98 -0.45 -3.76 -21.40
C HIS A 98 0.68 -4.78 -21.30
N LEU A 99 0.82 -5.41 -20.14
CA LEU A 99 1.84 -6.44 -19.88
C LEU A 99 1.43 -7.82 -20.39
N GLY A 100 0.19 -8.01 -20.86
CA GLY A 100 -0.31 -9.31 -21.32
C GLY A 100 -0.50 -10.35 -20.21
N ILE A 101 -0.67 -9.91 -18.96
CA ILE A 101 -0.77 -10.79 -17.79
C ILE A 101 -2.18 -10.83 -17.17
N GLN A 102 -3.17 -10.17 -17.82
CA GLN A 102 -4.54 -10.03 -17.29
C GLN A 102 -5.25 -11.36 -17.02
N ASP A 103 -4.79 -12.46 -17.62
CA ASP A 103 -5.40 -13.78 -17.47
C ASP A 103 -4.75 -14.64 -16.37
N ARG A 104 -3.56 -14.25 -15.89
CA ARG A 104 -2.81 -15.02 -14.91
C ARG A 104 -1.78 -14.15 -14.17
N TYR A 105 -2.11 -13.70 -12.98
CA TYR A 105 -1.26 -12.88 -12.11
C TYR A 105 -1.60 -13.06 -10.63
N ALA A 106 -0.66 -12.67 -9.77
CA ALA A 106 -0.88 -12.39 -8.36
C ALA A 106 -0.80 -10.88 -8.12
N PHE A 107 -1.50 -10.41 -7.09
CA PHE A 107 -1.49 -9.01 -6.69
C PHE A 107 -1.10 -8.89 -5.21
N LEU A 108 -0.22 -7.96 -4.91
CA LEU A 108 0.13 -7.54 -3.55
C LEU A 108 -0.11 -6.05 -3.43
N GLY A 109 -0.96 -5.66 -2.48
CA GLY A 109 -1.17 -4.26 -2.16
C GLY A 109 -0.82 -3.96 -0.71
N GLN A 110 -0.05 -2.90 -0.48
CA GLN A 110 0.30 -2.43 0.86
C GLN A 110 -0.52 -1.18 1.19
N SER A 111 -1.14 -1.13 2.39
CA SER A 111 -1.94 0.01 2.85
C SER A 111 -3.06 0.35 1.85
N TRP A 112 -3.12 1.56 1.31
CA TRP A 112 -4.03 1.91 0.20
C TRP A 112 -3.94 0.91 -0.96
N GLY A 113 -2.75 0.41 -1.30
CA GLY A 113 -2.60 -0.62 -2.31
C GLY A 113 -3.38 -1.90 -1.99
N GLY A 114 -3.52 -2.25 -0.70
CA GLY A 114 -4.35 -3.36 -0.23
C GLY A 114 -5.85 -3.07 -0.35
N MET A 115 -6.28 -1.82 -0.07
CA MET A 115 -7.65 -1.38 -0.33
C MET A 115 -7.98 -1.49 -1.83
N LEU A 116 -7.07 -1.04 -2.71
CA LEU A 116 -7.18 -1.18 -4.16
C LEU A 116 -7.24 -2.65 -4.58
N GLY A 117 -6.41 -3.51 -3.99
CA GLY A 117 -6.42 -4.95 -4.22
C GLY A 117 -7.73 -5.62 -3.83
N ALA A 118 -8.32 -5.22 -2.71
CA ALA A 118 -9.63 -5.69 -2.27
C ALA A 118 -10.76 -5.21 -3.21
N GLU A 119 -10.75 -3.92 -3.59
CA GLU A 119 -11.68 -3.36 -4.59
C GLU A 119 -11.56 -4.07 -5.95
N HIS A 120 -10.35 -4.43 -6.35
CA HIS A 120 -10.13 -5.21 -7.56
C HIS A 120 -10.68 -6.64 -7.43
N ALA A 121 -10.38 -7.31 -6.33
CA ALA A 121 -10.73 -8.72 -6.12
C ALA A 121 -12.23 -8.96 -6.00
N VAL A 122 -13.01 -8.05 -5.36
CA VAL A 122 -14.48 -8.16 -5.25
C VAL A 122 -15.20 -8.07 -6.60
N ARG A 123 -14.51 -7.60 -7.66
CA ARG A 123 -15.01 -7.58 -9.04
C ARG A 123 -14.97 -8.96 -9.69
N GLY A 124 -14.32 -9.95 -9.05
CA GLY A 124 -14.18 -11.32 -9.55
C GLY A 124 -13.30 -11.48 -10.79
N PRO A 125 -12.09 -10.84 -10.86
CA PRO A 125 -11.25 -10.95 -12.05
C PRO A 125 -10.68 -12.37 -12.17
N LYS A 126 -11.02 -13.07 -13.25
CA LYS A 126 -10.64 -14.49 -13.47
C LYS A 126 -9.13 -14.72 -13.51
N GLY A 127 -8.37 -13.70 -13.86
CA GLY A 127 -6.91 -13.78 -13.95
C GLY A 127 -6.20 -13.67 -12.60
N LEU A 128 -6.83 -13.15 -11.56
CA LEU A 128 -6.26 -13.05 -10.21
C LEU A 128 -6.21 -14.44 -9.57
N LYS A 129 -4.99 -14.98 -9.40
CA LYS A 129 -4.77 -16.34 -8.84
C LYS A 129 -4.38 -16.33 -7.37
N ALA A 130 -3.85 -15.21 -6.88
CA ALA A 130 -3.50 -15.01 -5.49
C ALA A 130 -3.51 -13.53 -5.15
N LEU A 131 -4.01 -13.20 -3.96
CA LEU A 131 -4.08 -11.84 -3.41
C LEU A 131 -3.30 -11.77 -2.11
N VAL A 132 -2.42 -10.79 -1.99
CA VAL A 132 -1.76 -10.45 -0.72
C VAL A 132 -2.22 -9.06 -0.31
N ILE A 133 -2.86 -8.96 0.85
CA ILE A 133 -3.26 -7.71 1.49
C ILE A 133 -2.28 -7.45 2.62
N ALA A 134 -1.53 -6.37 2.52
CA ALA A 134 -0.50 -6.03 3.48
C ALA A 134 -0.85 -4.75 4.23
N ASN A 135 -1.00 -4.84 5.56
CA ASN A 135 -1.11 -3.66 6.44
C ASN A 135 -2.21 -2.68 5.97
N SER A 136 -3.41 -3.18 5.71
CA SER A 136 -4.46 -2.43 5.00
C SER A 136 -5.80 -2.49 5.72
N PRO A 137 -6.53 -1.37 5.86
CA PRO A 137 -7.85 -1.36 6.45
C PRO A 137 -8.91 -1.99 5.51
N ALA A 138 -9.97 -2.52 6.11
CA ALA A 138 -11.21 -2.87 5.41
C ALA A 138 -12.29 -1.78 5.58
N ASP A 139 -12.08 -0.87 6.54
CA ASP A 139 -13.00 0.19 6.91
C ASP A 139 -12.24 1.38 7.48
N MET A 140 -12.50 2.59 6.95
CA MET A 140 -11.79 3.80 7.38
C MET A 140 -12.31 4.38 8.70
N HIS A 141 -13.54 4.07 9.11
CA HIS A 141 -14.01 4.50 10.44
C HIS A 141 -13.26 3.74 11.54
N THR A 142 -13.07 2.42 11.36
CA THR A 142 -12.27 1.61 12.29
C THR A 142 -10.80 2.03 12.28
N TRP A 143 -10.25 2.34 11.10
CA TRP A 143 -8.89 2.90 10.97
C TRP A 143 -8.72 4.16 11.80
N VAL A 144 -9.58 5.16 11.60
CA VAL A 144 -9.51 6.45 12.31
C VAL A 144 -9.69 6.27 13.82
N ALA A 145 -10.60 5.40 14.25
CA ALA A 145 -10.82 5.11 15.67
C ALA A 145 -9.56 4.52 16.32
N GLU A 146 -8.92 3.54 15.67
CA GLU A 146 -7.70 2.90 16.18
C GLU A 146 -6.49 3.84 16.11
N ALA A 147 -6.33 4.63 15.04
CA ALA A 147 -5.28 5.62 14.94
C ALA A 147 -5.39 6.68 16.08
N ASN A 148 -6.60 7.13 16.40
CA ASN A 148 -6.82 8.03 17.54
C ASN A 148 -6.51 7.36 18.88
N ARG A 149 -6.88 6.10 19.08
CA ARG A 149 -6.51 5.34 20.28
C ARG A 149 -4.99 5.24 20.44
N LEU A 150 -4.26 4.95 19.35
CA LEU A 150 -2.79 4.93 19.36
C LEU A 150 -2.17 6.30 19.66
N ARG A 151 -2.81 7.39 19.20
CA ARG A 151 -2.39 8.77 19.54
C ARG A 151 -2.47 9.05 21.03
N GLU A 152 -3.46 8.50 21.74
CA GLU A 152 -3.60 8.66 23.20
C GLU A 152 -2.43 8.02 23.98
N GLU A 153 -1.70 7.10 23.36
CA GLU A 153 -0.50 6.47 23.92
C GLU A 153 0.79 7.29 23.71
N LEU A 154 0.71 8.38 22.93
CA LEU A 154 1.85 9.28 22.71
C LEU A 154 2.14 10.14 23.95
N PRO A 155 3.36 10.71 24.10
CA PRO A 155 3.64 11.68 25.14
C PRO A 155 2.64 12.85 25.10
N GLN A 156 2.17 13.29 26.27
CA GLN A 156 1.13 14.33 26.37
C GLN A 156 1.49 15.62 25.62
N ALA A 157 2.78 16.02 25.62
CA ALA A 157 3.24 17.19 24.87
C ALA A 157 3.04 17.00 23.36
N VAL A 158 3.27 15.79 22.82
CA VAL A 158 3.05 15.47 21.41
C VAL A 158 1.58 15.53 21.08
N GLN A 159 0.72 14.92 21.90
CA GLN A 159 -0.74 15.00 21.73
C GLN A 159 -1.25 16.45 21.69
N GLY A 160 -0.78 17.27 22.62
CA GLY A 160 -1.14 18.69 22.68
C GLY A 160 -0.71 19.48 21.45
N THR A 161 0.50 19.20 20.92
CA THR A 161 0.99 19.82 19.68
C THR A 161 0.11 19.44 18.49
N LEU A 162 -0.20 18.15 18.32
CA LEU A 162 -1.04 17.68 17.22
C LEU A 162 -2.43 18.36 17.25
N LEU A 163 -3.11 18.32 18.39
CA LEU A 163 -4.42 18.94 18.54
C LEU A 163 -4.42 20.45 18.27
N LYS A 164 -3.44 21.18 18.82
CA LYS A 164 -3.26 22.62 18.63
C LYS A 164 -3.23 23.00 17.14
N HIS A 165 -2.43 22.26 16.36
CA HIS A 165 -2.26 22.55 14.93
C HIS A 165 -3.44 22.09 14.08
N GLU A 166 -4.09 20.99 14.43
CA GLU A 166 -5.31 20.50 13.77
C GLU A 166 -6.48 21.50 13.96
N GLU A 167 -6.69 22.00 15.18
CA GLU A 167 -7.69 23.02 15.48
C GLU A 167 -7.41 24.38 14.78
N ALA A 168 -6.14 24.75 14.68
CA ALA A 168 -5.70 25.98 14.02
C ALA A 168 -5.62 25.87 12.49
N GLY A 169 -5.71 24.66 11.91
CA GLY A 169 -5.50 24.42 10.48
C GLY A 169 -4.05 24.63 10.02
N THR A 170 -3.06 24.57 10.95
CA THR A 170 -1.63 24.83 10.68
C THR A 170 -0.82 23.53 10.59
N ILE A 171 -1.37 22.54 9.90
CA ILE A 171 -0.83 21.18 9.77
C ILE A 171 0.48 21.06 8.95
N THR A 172 0.93 22.14 8.33
CA THR A 172 2.23 22.22 7.64
C THR A 172 3.33 22.85 8.48
N ASP A 173 3.00 23.25 9.72
CA ASP A 173 3.97 23.82 10.65
C ASP A 173 5.04 22.76 11.00
N PRO A 174 6.33 23.10 11.05
CA PRO A 174 7.40 22.18 11.44
C PRO A 174 7.18 21.51 12.80
N GLU A 175 6.49 22.19 13.75
CA GLU A 175 6.15 21.61 15.05
C GLU A 175 5.15 20.47 14.90
N TYR A 176 4.14 20.60 14.04
CA TYR A 176 3.17 19.54 13.73
C TYR A 176 3.84 18.36 13.01
N VAL A 177 4.69 18.64 12.02
CA VAL A 177 5.43 17.61 11.28
C VAL A 177 6.32 16.79 12.22
N ALA A 178 7.05 17.47 13.12
CA ALA A 178 7.88 16.80 14.11
C ALA A 178 7.07 15.96 15.11
N ALA A 179 5.88 16.44 15.53
CA ALA A 179 4.98 15.71 16.40
C ALA A 179 4.39 14.47 15.70
N SER A 180 3.98 14.60 14.43
CA SER A 180 3.47 13.49 13.60
C SER A 180 4.56 12.42 13.41
N ARG A 181 5.82 12.81 13.28
CA ARG A 181 6.94 11.88 13.17
C ARG A 181 7.06 10.93 14.37
N VAL A 182 6.69 11.37 15.57
CA VAL A 182 6.70 10.49 16.77
C VAL A 182 5.68 9.35 16.64
N PHE A 183 4.52 9.59 16.03
CA PHE A 183 3.54 8.55 15.70
C PHE A 183 4.11 7.61 14.64
N TYR A 184 4.66 8.16 13.57
CA TYR A 184 5.18 7.38 12.43
C TYR A 184 6.35 6.47 12.82
N ASP A 185 7.25 6.93 13.69
CA ASP A 185 8.37 6.11 14.20
C ASP A 185 7.92 4.96 15.10
N ARG A 186 6.67 4.97 15.56
CA ARG A 186 6.08 3.88 16.38
C ARG A 186 5.23 2.92 15.56
N HIS A 187 4.44 3.46 14.60
CA HIS A 187 3.34 2.74 13.98
C HIS A 187 3.43 2.61 12.46
N VAL A 188 4.30 3.39 11.79
CA VAL A 188 4.51 3.33 10.35
C VAL A 188 5.82 2.61 10.00
N CYS A 189 6.96 3.06 10.54
CA CYS A 189 8.26 2.40 10.35
C CYS A 189 9.13 2.59 11.58
N ARG A 190 9.43 1.48 12.27
CA ARG A 190 10.18 1.46 13.54
C ARG A 190 11.69 1.38 13.36
N VAL A 191 12.17 1.25 12.11
CA VAL A 191 13.60 1.34 11.81
C VAL A 191 14.01 2.82 11.77
N VAL A 192 14.68 3.28 12.81
CA VAL A 192 15.10 4.68 12.96
C VAL A 192 16.63 4.76 13.00
N PRO A 193 17.29 5.58 12.15
CA PRO A 193 16.69 6.42 11.10
C PRO A 193 16.02 5.60 10.00
N TRP A 194 15.00 6.18 9.34
CA TRP A 194 14.30 5.51 8.27
C TRP A 194 15.25 5.08 7.14
N PRO A 195 15.09 3.86 6.60
CA PRO A 195 15.85 3.42 5.45
C PRO A 195 15.69 4.36 4.25
N PRO A 196 16.68 4.43 3.36
CA PRO A 196 16.69 5.37 2.23
C PRO A 196 15.44 5.26 1.33
N GLU A 197 14.94 4.06 1.10
CA GLU A 197 13.74 3.79 0.30
C GLU A 197 12.46 4.35 0.95
N VAL A 198 12.35 4.25 2.27
CA VAL A 198 11.23 4.84 3.03
C VAL A 198 11.35 6.37 3.05
N ALA A 199 12.54 6.89 3.39
CA ALA A 199 12.77 8.33 3.41
C ALA A 199 12.52 8.98 2.03
N ARG A 200 12.88 8.28 0.93
CA ARG A 200 12.67 8.77 -0.43
C ARG A 200 11.20 8.89 -0.78
N THR A 201 10.37 7.90 -0.46
CA THR A 201 8.92 7.96 -0.72
C THR A 201 8.30 9.19 -0.06
N PHE A 202 8.62 9.44 1.22
CA PHE A 202 8.09 10.62 1.93
C PHE A 202 8.61 11.94 1.35
N ALA A 203 9.89 12.00 0.97
CA ALA A 203 10.45 13.19 0.33
C ALA A 203 9.76 13.49 -1.01
N ILE A 204 9.45 12.47 -1.82
CA ILE A 204 8.71 12.63 -3.08
C ILE A 204 7.26 13.07 -2.82
N MET A 205 6.62 12.56 -1.78
CA MET A 205 5.29 13.01 -1.36
C MET A 205 5.30 14.48 -0.89
N ASP A 206 6.35 14.92 -0.22
CA ASP A 206 6.49 16.31 0.22
C ASP A 206 6.63 17.29 -0.98
N GLU A 207 7.19 16.83 -2.11
CA GLU A 207 7.25 17.64 -3.35
C GLU A 207 5.86 17.85 -3.98
N ASP A 208 5.02 16.82 -3.98
CA ASP A 208 3.66 16.85 -4.51
C ASP A 208 2.79 15.82 -3.79
N ASN A 209 1.98 16.27 -2.87
CA ASN A 209 1.07 15.45 -2.07
C ASN A 209 -0.39 15.54 -2.54
N THR A 210 -0.62 15.92 -3.79
CA THR A 210 -1.96 16.17 -4.33
C THR A 210 -2.89 14.97 -4.15
N VAL A 211 -2.45 13.77 -4.55
CA VAL A 211 -3.25 12.54 -4.41
C VAL A 211 -3.54 12.26 -2.94
N TYR A 212 -2.50 12.28 -2.09
CA TYR A 212 -2.62 11.97 -0.68
C TYR A 212 -3.59 12.90 0.05
N ARG A 213 -3.43 14.21 -0.14
CA ARG A 213 -4.29 15.21 0.53
C ARG A 213 -5.74 15.16 0.08
N ASN A 214 -5.99 14.87 -1.20
CA ASN A 214 -7.36 14.79 -1.72
C ASN A 214 -8.08 13.52 -1.26
N MET A 215 -7.40 12.38 -1.22
CA MET A 215 -8.01 11.09 -0.90
C MET A 215 -7.95 10.76 0.59
N ASN A 216 -6.81 10.91 1.23
CA ASN A 216 -6.62 10.61 2.66
C ASN A 216 -6.77 11.86 3.54
N GLY A 217 -5.88 12.78 3.43
CA GLY A 217 -5.79 13.97 4.27
C GLY A 217 -4.35 14.32 4.58
N PRO A 218 -4.10 15.13 5.63
CA PRO A 218 -2.74 15.57 5.93
C PRO A 218 -1.84 14.49 6.56
N THR A 219 -2.42 13.54 7.30
CA THR A 219 -1.68 12.46 7.99
C THR A 219 -2.52 11.18 8.05
N GLU A 220 -1.90 10.06 8.44
CA GLU A 220 -2.55 8.76 8.59
C GLU A 220 -3.66 8.75 9.67
N PHE A 221 -3.58 9.63 10.65
CA PHE A 221 -4.53 9.73 11.75
C PHE A 221 -5.48 10.94 11.64
N HIS A 222 -5.32 11.83 10.64
CA HIS A 222 -6.21 12.97 10.39
C HIS A 222 -6.83 12.85 9.00
N VAL A 223 -7.71 11.86 8.85
CA VAL A 223 -8.34 11.50 7.57
C VAL A 223 -9.56 12.35 7.32
N ILE A 224 -9.45 13.29 6.38
CA ILE A 224 -10.50 14.25 5.99
C ILE A 224 -10.77 14.23 4.48
N GLY A 225 -10.03 13.43 3.74
CA GLY A 225 -10.15 13.28 2.28
C GLY A 225 -11.37 12.48 1.84
N THR A 226 -11.43 12.19 0.52
CA THR A 226 -12.59 11.50 -0.07
C THR A 226 -12.75 10.07 0.40
N MET A 227 -11.69 9.45 0.94
CA MET A 227 -11.72 8.07 1.46
C MET A 227 -12.20 7.95 2.91
N LYS A 228 -12.49 9.06 3.61
CA LYS A 228 -12.84 9.07 5.05
C LYS A 228 -14.00 8.14 5.43
N ASP A 229 -14.93 7.90 4.52
CA ASP A 229 -16.11 7.05 4.74
C ASP A 229 -16.05 5.73 3.94
N TRP A 230 -14.85 5.39 3.40
CA TRP A 230 -14.69 4.18 2.60
C TRP A 230 -14.77 2.92 3.47
N THR A 231 -15.53 1.94 2.98
CA THR A 231 -15.61 0.60 3.55
C THR A 231 -15.81 -0.44 2.44
N ILE A 232 -15.25 -1.62 2.63
CA ILE A 232 -15.44 -2.77 1.73
C ILE A 232 -16.00 -3.99 2.45
N GLU A 233 -16.22 -3.90 3.76
CA GLU A 233 -16.54 -5.06 4.60
C GLU A 233 -17.68 -5.92 4.06
N ASP A 234 -18.77 -5.31 3.60
CA ASP A 234 -19.93 -6.05 3.12
C ASP A 234 -19.69 -6.77 1.78
N ARG A 235 -18.64 -6.36 1.05
CA ARG A 235 -18.24 -6.96 -0.24
C ARG A 235 -17.12 -7.99 -0.10
N LEU A 236 -16.41 -8.07 1.03
CA LEU A 236 -15.33 -9.02 1.25
C LEU A 236 -15.68 -10.49 0.96
N PRO A 237 -16.92 -10.97 1.25
CA PRO A 237 -17.31 -12.34 0.87
C PRO A 237 -17.31 -12.63 -0.63
N LEU A 238 -17.23 -11.61 -1.49
CA LEU A 238 -17.12 -11.75 -2.94
C LEU A 238 -15.71 -12.06 -3.43
N ILE A 239 -14.70 -11.98 -2.55
CA ILE A 239 -13.31 -12.32 -2.88
C ILE A 239 -13.19 -13.83 -2.97
N GLU A 240 -12.97 -14.35 -4.18
CA GLU A 240 -12.81 -15.79 -4.46
C GLU A 240 -11.33 -16.20 -4.54
N ALA A 241 -10.44 -15.26 -4.83
CA ALA A 241 -8.99 -15.53 -4.93
C ALA A 241 -8.42 -15.96 -3.58
N PRO A 242 -7.55 -16.99 -3.53
CA PRO A 242 -6.76 -17.28 -2.34
C PRO A 242 -6.11 -16.02 -1.81
N THR A 243 -6.30 -15.74 -0.51
CA THR A 243 -5.89 -14.47 0.08
C THR A 243 -4.98 -14.69 1.28
N LEU A 244 -3.85 -13.99 1.28
CA LEU A 244 -2.95 -13.82 2.42
C LEU A 244 -3.09 -12.41 2.95
N LEU A 245 -3.37 -12.28 4.24
CA LEU A 245 -3.26 -11.04 4.99
C LEU A 245 -1.95 -11.03 5.78
N ILE A 246 -1.17 -9.98 5.65
CA ILE A 246 -0.02 -9.71 6.53
C ILE A 246 -0.22 -8.40 7.27
N SER A 247 0.17 -8.35 8.54
CA SER A 247 0.11 -7.15 9.38
C SER A 247 1.21 -7.16 10.43
N GLY A 248 1.58 -5.98 10.94
CA GLY A 248 2.53 -5.84 12.03
C GLY A 248 1.82 -5.70 13.38
N LYS A 249 2.48 -6.14 14.45
CA LYS A 249 1.96 -6.04 15.83
C LYS A 249 1.81 -4.59 16.31
N TYR A 250 2.70 -3.72 15.84
CA TYR A 250 2.77 -2.30 16.23
C TYR A 250 2.20 -1.36 15.18
N ASP A 251 1.52 -1.94 14.19
CA ASP A 251 0.94 -1.27 13.04
C ASP A 251 -0.19 -0.30 13.43
N GLU A 252 -0.33 0.80 12.72
CA GLU A 252 -1.52 1.64 12.74
C GLU A 252 -2.74 0.91 12.18
N ALA A 253 -2.54 0.01 11.18
CA ALA A 253 -3.52 -0.99 10.79
C ALA A 253 -3.55 -2.12 11.83
N THR A 254 -4.06 -1.83 13.02
CA THR A 254 -4.08 -2.77 14.15
C THR A 254 -4.78 -4.08 13.80
N PRO A 255 -4.58 -5.15 14.61
CA PRO A 255 -5.34 -6.39 14.43
C PRO A 255 -6.85 -6.19 14.32
N LEU A 256 -7.43 -5.17 14.97
CA LEU A 256 -8.85 -4.85 14.86
C LEU A 256 -9.21 -4.30 13.46
N VAL A 257 -8.36 -3.44 12.91
CA VAL A 257 -8.53 -2.83 11.59
C VAL A 257 -8.49 -3.85 10.46
N VAL A 258 -7.61 -4.85 10.57
CA VAL A 258 -7.41 -5.86 9.52
C VAL A 258 -8.31 -7.10 9.69
N LYS A 259 -8.89 -7.29 10.86
CA LYS A 259 -9.70 -8.47 11.21
C LYS A 259 -10.85 -8.77 10.23
N PRO A 260 -11.57 -7.79 9.67
CA PRO A 260 -12.66 -8.07 8.72
C PRO A 260 -12.22 -8.92 7.52
N TYR A 261 -10.98 -8.79 7.04
CA TYR A 261 -10.46 -9.66 5.97
C TYR A 261 -10.42 -11.12 6.41
N VAL A 262 -9.95 -11.40 7.62
CA VAL A 262 -9.88 -12.76 8.18
C VAL A 262 -11.26 -13.36 8.38
N ASP A 263 -12.19 -12.55 8.89
CA ASP A 263 -13.53 -13.03 9.26
C ASP A 263 -14.43 -13.24 8.04
N ARG A 264 -14.23 -12.47 6.96
CA ARG A 264 -15.19 -12.39 5.85
C ARG A 264 -14.68 -12.93 4.53
N VAL A 265 -13.36 -12.97 4.30
CA VAL A 265 -12.79 -13.57 3.09
C VAL A 265 -12.60 -15.06 3.33
N LYS A 266 -13.25 -15.88 2.52
CA LYS A 266 -13.21 -17.33 2.69
C LYS A 266 -11.78 -17.88 2.54
N GLY A 267 -11.28 -18.51 3.61
CA GLY A 267 -9.96 -19.14 3.60
C GLY A 267 -8.81 -18.14 3.62
N CYS A 268 -9.04 -16.91 4.06
CA CYS A 268 -7.98 -15.93 4.27
C CYS A 268 -6.96 -16.47 5.29
N GLU A 269 -5.71 -16.54 4.90
CA GLU A 269 -4.59 -16.84 5.79
C GLU A 269 -4.09 -15.53 6.40
N TRP A 270 -3.79 -15.52 7.69
CA TRP A 270 -3.26 -14.33 8.37
C TRP A 270 -1.92 -14.61 9.04
N VAL A 271 -0.94 -13.76 8.74
CA VAL A 271 0.37 -13.76 9.39
C VAL A 271 0.60 -12.42 10.07
N LEU A 272 0.73 -12.47 11.41
CA LEU A 272 1.10 -11.31 12.22
C LEU A 272 2.62 -11.29 12.42
N PHE A 273 3.26 -10.17 12.06
CA PHE A 273 4.68 -9.93 12.26
C PHE A 273 4.90 -9.30 13.64
N GLU A 274 5.47 -10.06 14.55
CA GLU A 274 5.55 -9.73 15.99
C GLU A 274 6.48 -8.55 16.31
N ASN A 275 7.42 -8.22 15.42
CA ASN A 275 8.38 -7.14 15.62
C ASN A 275 8.19 -5.96 14.66
N SER A 276 7.18 -6.00 13.80
CA SER A 276 6.93 -5.00 12.78
C SER A 276 5.76 -4.08 13.12
N SER A 277 5.77 -2.90 12.49
CA SER A 277 4.65 -1.99 12.38
C SER A 277 4.05 -2.06 10.97
N HIS A 278 3.85 -0.92 10.31
CA HIS A 278 3.18 -0.84 9.00
C HIS A 278 4.02 -1.36 7.83
N MET A 279 5.31 -1.68 8.06
CA MET A 279 6.24 -2.07 7.00
C MET A 279 7.00 -3.38 7.31
N PRO A 280 6.34 -4.54 7.48
CA PRO A 280 7.05 -5.82 7.69
C PRO A 280 8.07 -6.13 6.60
N HIS A 281 7.82 -5.70 5.35
CA HIS A 281 8.71 -5.84 4.22
C HIS A 281 10.01 -5.02 4.33
N VAL A 282 10.09 -4.12 5.32
CA VAL A 282 11.28 -3.34 5.70
C VAL A 282 11.83 -3.83 7.03
N GLU A 283 10.97 -4.02 8.03
CA GLU A 283 11.32 -4.26 9.43
C GLU A 283 11.69 -5.72 9.73
N GLU A 284 11.00 -6.69 9.09
CA GLU A 284 11.27 -8.13 9.14
C GLU A 284 11.38 -8.69 7.70
N LYS A 285 12.19 -8.01 6.86
CA LYS A 285 12.24 -8.19 5.41
C LYS A 285 12.33 -9.65 4.97
N ASP A 286 13.31 -10.40 5.46
CA ASP A 286 13.57 -11.77 4.99
C ASP A 286 12.39 -12.69 5.31
N LEU A 287 11.80 -12.56 6.50
CA LEU A 287 10.62 -13.31 6.91
C LEU A 287 9.40 -12.93 6.06
N CYS A 288 9.23 -11.64 5.78
CA CYS A 288 8.14 -11.15 4.95
C CYS A 288 8.23 -11.69 3.52
N LEU A 289 9.40 -11.60 2.89
CA LEU A 289 9.63 -12.12 1.54
C LEU A 289 9.42 -13.64 1.47
N ALA A 290 9.91 -14.39 2.46
CA ALA A 290 9.70 -15.84 2.53
C ALA A 290 8.20 -16.18 2.67
N THR A 291 7.48 -15.49 3.55
CA THR A 291 6.04 -15.68 3.77
C THR A 291 5.24 -15.44 2.49
N VAL A 292 5.49 -14.33 1.80
CA VAL A 292 4.82 -13.99 0.52
C VAL A 292 5.18 -15.02 -0.55
N SER A 293 6.47 -15.36 -0.70
CA SER A 293 6.93 -16.33 -1.70
C SER A 293 6.31 -17.72 -1.47
N ASP A 294 6.27 -18.20 -0.23
CA ASP A 294 5.72 -19.52 0.10
C ASP A 294 4.19 -19.59 -0.10
N PHE A 295 3.48 -18.49 0.17
CA PHE A 295 2.08 -18.38 -0.18
C PHE A 295 1.90 -18.46 -1.71
N LEU A 296 2.61 -17.64 -2.47
CA LEU A 296 2.47 -17.58 -3.92
C LEU A 296 2.83 -18.88 -4.63
N LYS A 297 3.86 -19.61 -4.17
CA LYS A 297 4.25 -20.92 -4.72
C LYS A 297 3.13 -21.97 -4.67
N ARG A 298 2.23 -21.87 -3.70
CA ARG A 298 1.08 -22.79 -3.58
C ARG A 298 -0.02 -22.52 -4.60
N HIS A 299 0.06 -21.40 -5.31
CA HIS A 299 -0.95 -20.91 -6.26
C HIS A 299 -0.39 -20.69 -7.67
N ASP A 300 0.84 -21.14 -7.95
CA ASP A 300 1.49 -21.11 -9.28
C ASP A 300 0.76 -21.94 -10.35
#